data_a1f06735569ebbf50639a2d128c27ab4
#
_entry.id   a1f06735569ebbf50639a2d128c27ab4
#
_cell.length_a   1.000
_cell.length_b   1.000
_cell.length_c   1.000
_cell.angle_alpha   90.00
_cell.angle_beta   90.00
_cell.angle_gamma   90.00
#
_symmetry.space_group_name_H-M   'P 1'
#
loop_
_entity.id
_entity.type
_entity.pdbx_description
1 polymer ?
#
loop_
_entity_poly.entity_id
_entity_poly.type
_entity_poly.pdbx_seq_one_letter_code
_entity_poly.pdbx_strand_id
1 'polypeptide(L)'
;MMSPWRLILRSLVYYWRTHAGVLLGSAVAAAVLTGALLVGDAVRGSLREMALARLGRTHLALSAPGRLFRAGLAGDLARRARVEVVPVLALHATAGEGPTRANDVQVLGVTGEFWGLAADAERTRREFRAPLQGDEVLLNDALAGRLNARPGDEVLLRIEQPSLLPRDAPLSGGQRASIGRRFRVRGIVRPDD
;
A
#
# COMPACT_ATOMS: atom_id res chain seq x y z
N MET A 1 47.16 21.59 -54.07
CA MET A 1 46.86 20.73 -52.92
C MET A 1 45.38 20.84 -52.60
N MET A 2 44.61 19.78 -52.80
CA MET A 2 43.17 19.79 -52.41
C MET A 2 43.10 19.63 -50.89
N SER A 3 42.49 20.61 -50.22
CA SER A 3 42.29 20.56 -48.77
C SER A 3 41.40 19.33 -48.42
N PRO A 4 41.74 18.48 -47.41
CA PRO A 4 40.95 17.33 -47.02
C PRO A 4 39.49 17.67 -46.70
N TRP A 5 39.23 18.90 -46.22
CA TRP A 5 37.90 19.42 -45.97
C TRP A 5 37.03 19.55 -47.21
N ARG A 6 37.60 19.91 -48.37
CA ARG A 6 36.84 19.99 -49.63
C ARG A 6 36.44 18.60 -50.14
N LEU A 7 37.26 17.61 -49.92
CA LEU A 7 36.96 16.22 -50.26
C LEU A 7 35.79 15.65 -49.43
N ILE A 8 35.82 15.93 -48.09
CA ILE A 8 34.73 15.51 -47.16
C ILE A 8 33.42 16.15 -47.57
N LEU A 9 33.38 17.45 -47.78
CA LEU A 9 32.17 18.18 -48.21
C LEU A 9 31.62 17.69 -49.54
N ARG A 10 32.48 17.41 -50.52
CA ARG A 10 32.05 16.92 -51.84
C ARG A 10 31.53 15.51 -51.77
N SER A 11 32.11 14.64 -50.94
CA SER A 11 31.62 13.30 -50.62
C SER A 11 30.26 13.35 -49.94
N LEU A 12 30.07 14.25 -48.98
CA LEU A 12 28.79 14.44 -48.26
C LEU A 12 27.66 14.85 -49.22
N VAL A 13 27.93 15.76 -50.13
CA VAL A 13 26.94 16.21 -51.11
C VAL A 13 26.68 15.13 -52.16
N TYR A 14 27.68 14.39 -52.56
CA TYR A 14 27.50 13.33 -53.55
C TYR A 14 26.68 12.14 -52.99
N TYR A 15 26.93 11.74 -51.73
CA TYR A 15 26.23 10.61 -51.11
C TYR A 15 25.11 11.07 -50.15
N TRP A 16 24.55 12.26 -50.36
CA TRP A 16 23.54 12.84 -49.45
C TRP A 16 22.34 11.93 -49.18
N ARG A 17 21.90 11.17 -50.21
CA ARG A 17 20.76 10.22 -50.09
C ARG A 17 21.06 9.08 -49.13
N THR A 18 22.29 8.55 -49.17
CA THR A 18 22.73 7.48 -48.27
C THR A 18 22.88 8.01 -46.87
N HIS A 19 23.51 9.19 -46.69
CA HIS A 19 23.65 9.82 -45.40
C HIS A 19 22.30 10.21 -44.79
N ALA A 20 21.37 10.70 -45.59
CA ALA A 20 20.00 11.00 -45.13
C ALA A 20 19.26 9.73 -44.66
N GLY A 21 19.43 8.61 -45.37
CA GLY A 21 18.85 7.32 -44.96
C GLY A 21 19.39 6.85 -43.60
N VAL A 22 20.72 6.94 -43.42
CA VAL A 22 21.35 6.56 -42.14
C VAL A 22 20.91 7.48 -41.00
N LEU A 23 20.83 8.80 -41.24
CA LEU A 23 20.35 9.77 -40.26
C LEU A 23 18.90 9.52 -39.87
N LEU A 24 18.04 9.27 -40.83
CA LEU A 24 16.63 8.95 -40.56
C LEU A 24 16.50 7.64 -39.79
N GLY A 25 17.24 6.60 -40.16
CA GLY A 25 17.25 5.34 -39.43
C GLY A 25 17.70 5.47 -38.02
N SER A 26 18.80 6.20 -37.79
CA SER A 26 19.31 6.46 -36.42
C SER A 26 18.37 7.33 -35.60
N ALA A 27 17.72 8.34 -36.21
CA ALA A 27 16.74 9.18 -35.55
C ALA A 27 15.50 8.38 -35.12
N VAL A 28 14.99 7.50 -35.99
CA VAL A 28 13.85 6.63 -35.65
C VAL A 28 14.23 5.66 -34.52
N ALA A 29 15.40 5.03 -34.61
CA ALA A 29 15.87 4.15 -33.54
C ALA A 29 16.02 4.88 -32.19
N ALA A 30 16.61 6.06 -32.21
CA ALA A 30 16.73 6.90 -31.01
C ALA A 30 15.35 7.31 -30.46
N ALA A 31 14.42 7.71 -31.33
CA ALA A 31 13.07 8.10 -30.92
C ALA A 31 12.30 6.91 -30.27
N VAL A 32 12.42 5.71 -30.83
CA VAL A 32 11.78 4.51 -30.27
C VAL A 32 12.36 4.18 -28.88
N LEU A 33 13.69 4.18 -28.75
CA LEU A 33 14.35 3.89 -27.48
C LEU A 33 13.99 4.95 -26.41
N THR A 34 14.06 6.22 -26.78
CA THR A 34 13.73 7.31 -25.86
C THR A 34 12.26 7.27 -25.46
N GLY A 35 11.35 7.02 -26.42
CA GLY A 35 9.93 6.87 -26.15
C GLY A 35 9.63 5.71 -25.20
N ALA A 36 10.27 4.55 -25.38
CA ALA A 36 10.11 3.40 -24.49
C ALA A 36 10.59 3.72 -23.04
N LEU A 37 11.72 4.41 -22.93
CA LEU A 37 12.24 4.83 -21.61
C LEU A 37 11.32 5.83 -20.92
N LEU A 38 10.80 6.82 -21.66
CA LEU A 38 9.87 7.83 -21.12
C LEU A 38 8.57 7.18 -20.63
N VAL A 39 8.01 6.22 -21.36
CA VAL A 39 6.83 5.48 -20.91
C VAL A 39 7.13 4.68 -19.66
N GLY A 40 8.29 4.02 -19.60
CA GLY A 40 8.73 3.30 -18.40
C GLY A 40 8.85 4.20 -17.16
N ASP A 41 9.43 5.37 -17.33
CA ASP A 41 9.58 6.35 -16.23
C ASP A 41 8.22 6.94 -15.81
N ALA A 42 7.35 7.26 -16.76
CA ALA A 42 6.00 7.76 -16.47
C ALA A 42 5.18 6.75 -15.65
N VAL A 43 5.22 5.46 -16.03
CA VAL A 43 4.54 4.40 -15.27
C VAL A 43 5.11 4.25 -13.87
N ARG A 44 6.44 4.23 -13.72
CA ARG A 44 7.08 4.16 -12.40
C ARG A 44 6.75 5.37 -11.53
N GLY A 45 6.74 6.58 -12.11
CA GLY A 45 6.35 7.80 -11.43
C GLY A 45 4.93 7.73 -10.90
N SER A 46 3.98 7.37 -11.77
CA SER A 46 2.57 7.24 -11.41
C SER A 46 2.33 6.17 -10.32
N LEU A 47 2.97 5.00 -10.43
CA LEU A 47 2.87 3.96 -9.39
C LEU A 47 3.45 4.42 -8.05
N ARG A 48 4.57 5.15 -8.09
CA ARG A 48 5.18 5.71 -6.89
C ARG A 48 4.28 6.74 -6.23
N GLU A 49 3.69 7.65 -7.00
CA GLU A 49 2.75 8.66 -6.49
C GLU A 49 1.54 8.01 -5.85
N MET A 50 0.93 7.01 -6.50
CA MET A 50 -0.19 6.26 -5.92
C MET A 50 0.22 5.53 -4.63
N ALA A 51 1.40 4.94 -4.58
CA ALA A 51 1.89 4.27 -3.38
C ALA A 51 2.12 5.27 -2.23
N LEU A 52 2.73 6.43 -2.52
CA LEU A 52 2.95 7.48 -1.53
C LEU A 52 1.65 8.10 -1.03
N ALA A 53 0.67 8.31 -1.91
CA ALA A 53 -0.65 8.81 -1.53
C ALA A 53 -1.35 7.85 -0.54
N ARG A 54 -1.20 6.53 -0.73
CA ARG A 54 -1.76 5.53 0.20
C ARG A 54 -1.06 5.47 1.55
N LEU A 55 0.23 5.83 1.61
CA LEU A 55 0.97 5.87 2.87
C LEU A 55 0.61 7.08 3.74
N GLY A 56 -0.01 8.09 3.16
CA GLY A 56 -0.33 9.32 3.86
C GLY A 56 0.92 9.95 4.50
N ARG A 57 0.87 10.16 5.81
CA ARG A 57 1.97 10.75 6.59
C ARG A 57 2.90 9.71 7.22
N THR A 58 2.77 8.45 6.82
CA THR A 58 3.62 7.38 7.35
C THR A 58 4.95 7.34 6.61
N HIS A 59 6.05 7.61 7.30
CA HIS A 59 7.40 7.58 6.73
C HIS A 59 8.14 6.28 7.02
N LEU A 60 7.88 5.67 8.18
CA LEU A 60 8.53 4.45 8.63
C LEU A 60 7.51 3.52 9.29
N ALA A 61 7.64 2.22 9.07
CA ALA A 61 6.86 1.20 9.75
C ALA A 61 7.80 0.14 10.33
N LEU A 62 7.62 -0.16 11.62
CA LEU A 62 8.30 -1.27 12.29
C LEU A 62 7.34 -2.44 12.39
N SER A 63 7.64 -3.51 11.70
CA SER A 63 6.84 -4.74 11.70
C SER A 63 7.70 -5.93 12.08
N ALA A 64 7.15 -6.85 12.89
CA ALA A 64 7.77 -8.13 13.18
C ALA A 64 6.78 -9.24 12.88
N PRO A 65 6.91 -9.92 11.74
CA PRO A 65 6.02 -11.01 11.35
C PRO A 65 5.97 -12.09 12.44
N GLY A 66 4.75 -12.43 12.89
CA GLY A 66 4.53 -13.47 13.89
C GLY A 66 4.91 -13.10 15.33
N ARG A 67 5.28 -11.86 15.61
CA ARG A 67 5.58 -11.38 16.96
C ARG A 67 4.80 -10.12 17.29
N LEU A 68 4.45 -9.99 18.56
CA LEU A 68 3.83 -8.79 19.11
C LEU A 68 4.88 -7.97 19.87
N PHE A 69 4.82 -6.68 19.69
CA PHE A 69 5.58 -5.74 20.52
C PHE A 69 4.83 -5.42 21.81
N ARG A 70 5.56 -5.08 22.87
CA ARG A 70 4.94 -4.56 24.07
C ARG A 70 4.25 -3.20 23.80
N ALA A 71 3.11 -2.96 24.41
CA ALA A 71 2.33 -1.73 24.19
C ALA A 71 3.12 -0.44 24.45
N GLY A 72 4.01 -0.44 25.45
CA GLY A 72 4.83 0.73 25.79
C GLY A 72 5.94 1.07 24.79
N LEU A 73 6.24 0.19 23.81
CA LEU A 73 7.35 0.41 22.87
C LEU A 73 7.14 1.69 22.04
N ALA A 74 5.90 1.97 21.61
CA ALA A 74 5.59 3.16 20.83
C ALA A 74 5.95 4.44 21.60
N GLY A 75 5.59 4.52 22.88
CA GLY A 75 5.93 5.65 23.73
C GLY A 75 7.44 5.79 23.99
N ASP A 76 8.16 4.67 24.12
CA ASP A 76 9.62 4.70 24.32
C ASP A 76 10.32 5.20 23.05
N LEU A 77 9.89 4.75 21.87
CA LEU A 77 10.41 5.21 20.59
C LEU A 77 10.09 6.68 20.34
N ALA A 78 8.86 7.11 20.60
CA ALA A 78 8.45 8.50 20.44
C ALA A 78 9.34 9.45 21.27
N ARG A 79 9.62 9.08 22.54
CA ARG A 79 10.50 9.87 23.40
C ARG A 79 11.95 9.90 22.92
N ARG A 80 12.50 8.77 22.48
CA ARG A 80 13.90 8.67 22.06
C ARG A 80 14.17 9.32 20.74
N ALA A 81 13.30 9.08 19.76
CA ALA A 81 13.46 9.59 18.39
C ALA A 81 12.87 10.98 18.18
N ARG A 82 12.07 11.49 19.14
CA ARG A 82 11.34 12.76 19.06
C ARG A 82 10.46 12.84 17.80
N VAL A 83 9.79 11.73 17.49
CA VAL A 83 8.84 11.60 16.36
C VAL A 83 7.51 11.08 16.86
N GLU A 84 6.46 11.33 16.11
CA GLU A 84 5.16 10.71 16.38
C GLU A 84 5.23 9.22 16.05
N VAL A 85 4.85 8.36 16.99
CA VAL A 85 4.81 6.90 16.80
C VAL A 85 3.45 6.38 17.21
N VAL A 86 2.76 5.77 16.27
CA VAL A 86 1.42 5.24 16.48
C VAL A 86 1.48 3.71 16.53
N PRO A 87 1.03 3.07 17.62
CA PRO A 87 0.95 1.63 17.71
C PRO A 87 -0.24 1.10 16.90
N VAL A 88 -0.01 0.04 16.13
CA VAL A 88 -1.04 -0.66 15.35
C VAL A 88 -0.93 -2.15 15.62
N LEU A 89 -2.06 -2.77 16.00
CA LEU A 89 -2.17 -4.23 16.13
C LEU A 89 -2.76 -4.79 14.84
N ALA A 90 -1.98 -5.52 14.06
CA ALA A 90 -2.44 -6.16 12.83
C ALA A 90 -2.67 -7.65 13.08
N LEU A 91 -3.88 -8.12 12.85
CA LEU A 91 -4.30 -9.51 13.02
C LEU A 91 -4.98 -10.03 11.77
N HIS A 92 -4.87 -11.33 11.53
CA HIS A 92 -5.63 -12.01 10.49
C HIS A 92 -6.91 -12.59 11.07
N ALA A 93 -7.99 -12.46 10.32
CA ALA A 93 -9.31 -12.91 10.71
C ALA A 93 -10.11 -13.44 9.52
N THR A 94 -11.21 -14.10 9.86
CA THR A 94 -12.27 -14.41 8.93
C THR A 94 -13.51 -13.63 9.37
N ALA A 95 -14.20 -12.99 8.44
CA ALA A 95 -15.40 -12.21 8.73
C ALA A 95 -16.65 -12.87 8.13
N GLY A 96 -17.77 -12.78 8.83
CA GLY A 96 -19.07 -13.27 8.39
C GLY A 96 -19.33 -14.75 8.68
N GLU A 97 -20.53 -15.20 8.30
CA GLU A 97 -21.02 -16.57 8.47
C GLU A 97 -21.62 -17.10 7.16
N GLY A 98 -21.56 -18.42 6.98
CA GLY A 98 -22.21 -19.10 5.84
C GLY A 98 -21.68 -18.64 4.48
N PRO A 99 -22.56 -18.34 3.51
CA PRO A 99 -22.19 -18.02 2.14
C PRO A 99 -21.57 -16.61 2.00
N THR A 100 -21.81 -15.71 2.95
CA THR A 100 -21.26 -14.35 2.96
C THR A 100 -19.96 -14.26 3.76
N ARG A 101 -19.18 -15.33 3.79
CA ARG A 101 -17.90 -15.36 4.50
C ARG A 101 -16.78 -14.74 3.68
N ALA A 102 -16.00 -13.87 4.30
CA ALA A 102 -14.76 -13.35 3.79
C ALA A 102 -13.59 -13.98 4.55
N ASN A 103 -12.73 -14.69 3.82
CA ASN A 103 -11.49 -15.24 4.35
C ASN A 103 -10.37 -14.22 4.15
N ASP A 104 -9.32 -14.31 4.97
CA ASP A 104 -8.13 -13.46 4.90
C ASP A 104 -8.45 -11.95 5.07
N VAL A 105 -9.20 -11.64 6.12
CA VAL A 105 -9.51 -10.27 6.50
C VAL A 105 -8.43 -9.77 7.45
N GLN A 106 -7.85 -8.62 7.13
CA GLN A 106 -6.94 -7.93 8.03
C GLN A 106 -7.73 -7.08 9.01
N VAL A 107 -7.55 -7.34 10.30
CA VAL A 107 -8.12 -6.54 11.40
C VAL A 107 -7.03 -5.67 11.98
N LEU A 108 -7.27 -4.37 12.01
CA LEU A 108 -6.38 -3.39 12.60
C LEU A 108 -6.96 -2.87 13.91
N GLY A 109 -6.27 -3.13 15.01
CA GLY A 109 -6.53 -2.47 16.29
C GLY A 109 -5.71 -1.18 16.36
N VAL A 110 -6.40 -0.05 16.42
CA VAL A 110 -5.79 1.27 16.30
C VAL A 110 -6.23 2.18 17.45
N THR A 111 -5.40 3.16 17.76
CA THR A 111 -5.73 4.26 18.68
C THR A 111 -6.21 5.48 17.90
N GLY A 112 -6.73 6.50 18.59
CA GLY A 112 -7.23 7.72 17.96
C GLY A 112 -6.17 8.48 17.15
N GLU A 113 -4.89 8.35 17.53
CA GLU A 113 -3.76 8.98 16.85
C GLU A 113 -3.55 8.40 15.43
N PHE A 114 -4.01 7.17 15.18
CA PHE A 114 -3.90 6.52 13.88
C PHE A 114 -4.48 7.37 12.75
N TRP A 115 -5.59 8.02 12.99
CA TRP A 115 -6.27 8.89 12.01
C TRP A 115 -5.45 10.13 11.64
N GLY A 116 -4.46 10.48 12.46
CA GLY A 116 -3.49 11.52 12.15
C GLY A 116 -2.47 11.16 11.07
N LEU A 117 -2.35 9.87 10.72
CA LEU A 117 -1.45 9.39 9.67
C LEU A 117 -2.07 9.47 8.27
N ALA A 118 -3.37 9.72 8.15
CA ALA A 118 -4.03 9.90 6.86
C ALA A 118 -3.48 11.12 6.09
N ALA A 119 -3.57 11.09 4.77
CA ALA A 119 -3.13 12.20 3.92
C ALA A 119 -3.90 13.49 4.24
N ASP A 120 -5.21 13.40 4.44
CA ASP A 120 -6.05 14.47 5.00
C ASP A 120 -6.44 14.16 6.45
N ALA A 121 -5.45 14.32 7.33
CA ALA A 121 -5.62 14.01 8.75
C ALA A 121 -6.72 14.84 9.43
N GLU A 122 -6.97 16.07 9.00
CA GLU A 122 -7.99 16.94 9.59
C GLU A 122 -9.42 16.46 9.26
N ARG A 123 -9.66 16.08 8.02
CA ARG A 123 -10.93 15.51 7.59
C ARG A 123 -11.18 14.18 8.28
N THR A 124 -10.22 13.27 8.22
CA THR A 124 -10.31 11.93 8.79
C THR A 124 -10.50 11.97 10.32
N ARG A 125 -9.79 12.84 11.03
CA ARG A 125 -9.99 13.05 12.47
C ARG A 125 -11.38 13.58 12.83
N ARG A 126 -11.99 14.44 11.99
CA ARG A 126 -13.35 14.93 12.23
C ARG A 126 -14.37 13.83 12.05
N GLU A 127 -14.23 13.02 11.01
CA GLU A 127 -15.15 11.93 10.68
C GLU A 127 -15.08 10.79 11.70
N PHE A 128 -13.87 10.40 12.12
CA PHE A 128 -13.64 9.33 13.10
C PHE A 128 -13.22 9.84 14.50
N ARG A 129 -13.67 11.04 14.85
CA ARG A 129 -13.29 11.71 16.11
C ARG A 129 -13.68 10.94 17.36
N ALA A 130 -14.84 10.29 17.33
CA ALA A 130 -15.28 9.52 18.47
C ALA A 130 -14.61 8.15 18.49
N PRO A 131 -13.93 7.75 19.59
CA PRO A 131 -13.30 6.44 19.67
C PRO A 131 -14.34 5.33 19.49
N LEU A 132 -13.93 4.23 18.87
CA LEU A 132 -14.72 3.01 18.80
C LEU A 132 -14.92 2.50 20.24
N GLN A 133 -16.16 2.17 20.58
CA GLN A 133 -16.49 1.69 21.92
C GLN A 133 -16.76 0.20 21.90
N GLY A 134 -16.17 -0.52 22.85
CA GLY A 134 -16.48 -1.92 23.12
C GLY A 134 -16.37 -2.82 21.89
N ASP A 135 -17.50 -3.18 21.32
CA ASP A 135 -17.63 -4.13 20.21
C ASP A 135 -17.96 -3.43 18.88
N GLU A 136 -17.50 -2.21 18.70
CA GLU A 136 -17.66 -1.48 17.44
C GLU A 136 -16.50 -1.73 16.48
N VAL A 137 -16.81 -1.75 15.17
CA VAL A 137 -15.83 -1.90 14.08
C VAL A 137 -16.17 -0.97 12.91
N LEU A 138 -15.14 -0.50 12.24
CA LEU A 138 -15.25 0.12 10.92
C LEU A 138 -14.87 -0.90 9.86
N LEU A 139 -15.67 -1.00 8.81
CA LEU A 139 -15.37 -1.86 7.67
C LEU A 139 -14.91 -1.01 6.50
N ASN A 140 -13.99 -1.53 5.69
CA ASN A 140 -13.74 -0.92 4.39
C ASN A 140 -14.88 -1.27 3.43
N ASP A 141 -15.06 -0.46 2.38
CA ASP A 141 -16.14 -0.58 1.41
C ASP A 141 -16.17 -1.96 0.73
N ALA A 142 -14.98 -2.49 0.36
CA ALA A 142 -14.85 -3.80 -0.27
C ALA A 142 -15.36 -4.94 0.64
N LEU A 143 -15.02 -4.92 1.94
CA LEU A 143 -15.49 -5.94 2.90
C LEU A 143 -16.97 -5.77 3.20
N ALA A 144 -17.44 -4.54 3.36
CA ALA A 144 -18.85 -4.24 3.58
C ALA A 144 -19.72 -4.75 2.41
N GLY A 145 -19.29 -4.50 1.17
CA GLY A 145 -19.96 -5.03 -0.02
C GLY A 145 -19.95 -6.55 -0.08
N ARG A 146 -18.83 -7.19 0.26
CA ARG A 146 -18.72 -8.66 0.26
C ARG A 146 -19.59 -9.34 1.31
N LEU A 147 -19.71 -8.73 2.49
CA LEU A 147 -20.56 -9.20 3.58
C LEU A 147 -22.01 -8.74 3.46
N ASN A 148 -22.32 -7.84 2.52
CA ASN A 148 -23.59 -7.10 2.42
C ASN A 148 -23.98 -6.42 3.74
N ALA A 149 -22.97 -5.90 4.45
CA ALA A 149 -23.11 -5.30 5.78
C ALA A 149 -23.36 -3.80 5.68
N ARG A 150 -24.21 -3.29 6.54
CA ARG A 150 -24.54 -1.86 6.67
C ARG A 150 -24.18 -1.34 8.05
N PRO A 151 -24.03 -0.02 8.23
CA PRO A 151 -23.90 0.54 9.56
C PRO A 151 -25.08 0.13 10.46
N GLY A 152 -24.78 -0.37 11.65
CA GLY A 152 -25.72 -0.94 12.61
C GLY A 152 -25.80 -2.45 12.62
N ASP A 153 -25.37 -3.14 11.57
CA ASP A 153 -25.35 -4.60 11.50
C ASP A 153 -24.30 -5.21 12.43
N GLU A 154 -24.50 -6.48 12.78
CA GLU A 154 -23.49 -7.27 13.50
C GLU A 154 -22.71 -8.18 12.55
N VAL A 155 -21.39 -8.15 12.70
CA VAL A 155 -20.47 -9.01 11.93
C VAL A 155 -19.67 -9.89 12.87
N LEU A 156 -19.67 -11.21 12.63
CA LEU A 156 -18.82 -12.15 13.35
C LEU A 156 -17.39 -12.09 12.78
N LEU A 157 -16.43 -11.70 13.62
CA LEU A 157 -15.01 -11.81 13.32
C LEU A 157 -14.43 -13.01 14.08
N ARG A 158 -13.78 -13.90 13.34
CA ARG A 158 -12.98 -14.99 13.91
C ARG A 158 -11.51 -14.63 13.75
N ILE A 159 -10.93 -14.15 14.84
CA ILE A 159 -9.56 -13.65 14.89
C ILE A 159 -8.62 -14.82 15.19
N GLU A 160 -7.61 -15.03 14.36
CA GLU A 160 -6.55 -15.99 14.63
C GLU A 160 -5.68 -15.49 15.78
N GLN A 161 -5.49 -16.31 16.80
CA GLN A 161 -4.56 -15.96 17.88
C GLN A 161 -3.13 -15.97 17.36
N PRO A 162 -2.34 -14.92 17.62
CA PRO A 162 -0.92 -14.93 17.31
C PRO A 162 -0.23 -16.10 18.04
N SER A 163 0.38 -17.00 17.28
CA SER A 163 1.16 -18.08 17.85
C SER A 163 2.58 -17.64 18.12
N LEU A 164 3.13 -17.99 19.28
CA LEU A 164 4.55 -17.78 19.60
C LEU A 164 5.45 -18.74 18.80
N LEU A 165 4.89 -19.78 18.20
CA LEU A 165 5.62 -20.74 17.39
C LEU A 165 5.58 -20.33 15.91
N PRO A 166 6.70 -20.43 15.19
CA PRO A 166 6.73 -20.21 13.75
C PRO A 166 5.75 -21.13 13.01
N ARG A 167 5.19 -20.66 11.90
CA ARG A 167 4.22 -21.42 11.08
C ARG A 167 4.76 -22.77 10.59
N ASP A 168 6.06 -22.88 10.46
CA ASP A 168 6.77 -24.06 9.92
C ASP A 168 7.27 -25.01 11.02
N ALA A 169 6.89 -24.80 12.28
CA ALA A 169 7.30 -25.70 13.36
C ALA A 169 6.53 -27.03 13.23
N PRO A 170 7.23 -28.19 13.12
CA PRO A 170 6.60 -29.51 12.89
C PRO A 170 5.65 -29.96 14.00
N LEU A 171 5.71 -29.35 15.17
CA LEU A 171 4.87 -29.63 16.34
C LEU A 171 3.71 -28.63 16.53
N SER A 172 3.52 -27.67 15.65
CA SER A 172 2.35 -26.80 15.67
C SER A 172 1.13 -27.60 15.18
N GLY A 173 0.60 -28.44 16.06
CA GLY A 173 -0.60 -29.24 15.82
C GLY A 173 -1.75 -28.36 15.33
N GLY A 174 -2.22 -28.65 14.15
CA GLY A 174 -3.10 -27.96 13.23
C GLY A 174 -4.39 -27.27 13.68
N GLN A 175 -4.64 -27.02 14.95
CA GLN A 175 -5.79 -26.24 15.40
C GLN A 175 -5.33 -24.88 15.90
N ARG A 176 -5.38 -23.90 15.00
CA ARG A 176 -5.25 -22.49 15.40
C ARG A 176 -6.43 -22.14 16.30
N ALA A 177 -6.13 -21.78 17.54
CA ALA A 177 -7.14 -21.22 18.42
C ALA A 177 -7.64 -19.91 17.77
N SER A 178 -8.88 -19.89 17.30
CA SER A 178 -9.53 -18.68 16.82
C SER A 178 -10.58 -18.26 17.84
N ILE A 179 -10.62 -16.99 18.12
CA ILE A 179 -11.66 -16.39 18.97
C ILE A 179 -12.68 -15.74 18.04
N GLY A 180 -13.93 -16.25 18.08
CA GLY A 180 -15.05 -15.62 17.42
C GLY A 180 -15.68 -14.55 18.31
N ARG A 181 -15.79 -13.32 17.84
CA ARG A 181 -16.47 -12.22 18.53
C ARG A 181 -17.36 -11.47 17.56
N ARG A 182 -18.53 -11.07 18.01
CA ARG A 182 -19.44 -10.22 17.23
C ARG A 182 -19.11 -8.77 17.46
N PHE A 183 -19.11 -8.02 16.37
CA PHE A 183 -18.86 -6.57 16.38
C PHE A 183 -19.99 -5.87 15.66
N ARG A 184 -20.40 -4.73 16.18
CA ARG A 184 -21.36 -3.86 15.52
C ARG A 184 -20.65 -2.95 14.53
N VAL A 185 -21.13 -2.91 13.31
CA VAL A 185 -20.61 -2.02 12.26
C VAL A 185 -21.04 -0.59 12.56
N ARG A 186 -20.07 0.25 12.94
CA ARG A 186 -20.34 1.68 13.20
C ARG A 186 -20.38 2.49 11.91
N GLY A 187 -19.54 2.13 10.94
CA GLY A 187 -19.42 2.86 9.68
C GLY A 187 -18.60 2.10 8.64
N ILE A 188 -18.63 2.62 7.42
CA ILE A 188 -17.90 2.08 6.29
C ILE A 188 -16.91 3.14 5.83
N VAL A 189 -15.62 2.79 5.79
CA VAL A 189 -14.52 3.64 5.32
C VAL A 189 -14.33 3.42 3.83
N ARG A 190 -14.37 4.49 3.05
CA ARG A 190 -14.15 4.47 1.61
C ARG A 190 -12.71 4.88 1.26
N PRO A 191 -12.22 4.52 0.07
CA PRO A 191 -10.86 4.89 -0.37
C PRO A 191 -10.60 6.40 -0.42
N ASP A 192 -11.67 7.20 -0.54
CA ASP A 192 -11.62 8.66 -0.67
C ASP A 192 -11.83 9.39 0.68
N ASP A 193 -12.02 8.63 1.76
CA ASP A 193 -12.16 9.14 3.15
C ASP A 193 -10.77 9.12 3.87
#